data_00b66964cd761430ce8618e635e09e97
#
_entry.id   00b66964cd761430ce8618e635e09e97
#
_cell.length_a   1.000
_cell.length_b   1.000
_cell.length_c   1.000
_cell.angle_alpha   90.00
_cell.angle_beta   90.00
_cell.angle_gamma   90.00
#
_symmetry.space_group_name_H-M   'P 1'
#
loop_
_entity.id
_entity.type
_entity.pdbx_description
1 polymer ?
#
loop_
_entity_poly.entity_id
_entity_poly.type
_entity_poly.pdbx_seq_one_letter_code
_entity_poly.pdbx_strand_id
1 'polypeptide(L)'
;MIAVRRTYLPKPGTGGKLAELVKXACDAMQNAGFNRPTVYKAWHGSHGALQTEQLWNSISDYERSRITVRETPEITSLFDQIYPLLXKTHNTEIFEVAG
;
A
#
# COMPACT_ATOMS: atom_id res chain seq x y z
N MET A 1 0.56 -0.84 -19.13
CA MET A 1 0.95 -0.44 -17.76
C MET A 1 -0.27 -0.38 -16.87
N ILE A 2 -0.14 -0.86 -15.65
CA ILE A 2 -1.24 -0.81 -14.70
C ILE A 2 -0.84 -0.01 -13.46
N ALA A 3 -1.86 0.53 -12.79
CA ALA A 3 -1.69 1.23 -11.51
C ALA A 3 -2.46 0.44 -10.45
N VAL A 4 -1.77 0.03 -9.40
CA VAL A 4 -2.39 -0.67 -8.27
C VAL A 4 -2.53 0.33 -7.15
N ARG A 5 -3.77 0.60 -6.76
CA ARG A 5 -4.08 1.56 -5.71
C ARG A 5 -4.71 0.87 -4.53
N ARG A 6 -4.19 1.16 -3.34
CA ARG A 6 -4.75 0.64 -2.10
C ARG A 6 -5.17 1.78 -1.22
N THR A 7 -6.37 1.66 -0.67
CA THR A 7 -6.92 2.67 0.24
C THR A 7 -6.97 2.08 1.64
N TYR A 8 -6.43 2.85 2.60
CA TYR A 8 -6.35 2.44 4.01
C TYR A 8 -7.15 3.42 4.84
N LEU A 9 -8.13 2.92 5.60
CA LEU A 9 -8.99 3.74 6.44
C LEU A 9 -8.68 3.44 7.90
N PRO A 10 -8.07 4.39 8.62
CA PRO A 10 -7.65 4.12 10.00
C PRO A 10 -8.82 4.12 10.98
N LYS A 11 -8.67 3.33 12.03
CA LYS A 11 -9.52 3.46 13.20
C LYS A 11 -9.29 4.82 13.81
N PRO A 12 -10.29 5.37 14.52
CA PRO A 12 -10.12 6.67 15.18
C PRO A 12 -8.86 6.68 16.06
N GLY A 13 -8.06 7.72 15.90
CA GLY A 13 -6.87 7.90 16.72
C GLY A 13 -5.63 7.19 16.20
N THR A 14 -5.73 6.41 15.14
CA THR A 14 -4.57 5.64 14.67
C THR A 14 -3.95 6.21 13.39
N GLY A 15 -4.45 7.33 12.87
CA GLY A 15 -4.02 7.82 11.57
C GLY A 15 -2.53 8.11 11.49
N GLY A 16 -1.97 8.72 12.53
CA GLY A 16 -0.55 9.05 12.51
C GLY A 16 0.32 7.81 12.50
N LYS A 17 -0.02 6.84 13.33
CA LYS A 17 0.75 5.60 13.37
C LYS A 17 0.60 4.83 12.07
N LEU A 18 -0.62 4.81 11.52
CA LEU A 18 -0.85 4.16 10.24
C LEU A 18 0.02 4.78 9.15
N ALA A 19 0.08 6.11 9.10
CA ALA A 19 0.88 6.77 8.07
C ALA A 19 2.35 6.38 8.17
N GLU A 20 2.89 6.32 9.39
CA GLU A 20 4.27 5.92 9.58
C GLU A 20 4.51 4.50 9.07
N LEU A 21 3.60 3.58 9.41
CA LEU A 21 3.77 2.19 9.01
C LEU A 21 3.63 2.01 7.51
N VAL A 22 2.70 2.71 6.89
CA VAL A 22 2.53 2.59 5.45
C VAL A 22 3.77 3.11 4.72
N LYS A 23 4.34 4.21 5.19
CA LYS A 23 5.58 4.70 4.60
C LYS A 23 6.72 3.69 4.73
N UNK A 24 6.68 2.97 5.78
CA UNK A 24 7.49 2.17 5.93
C UNK A 24 7.43 1.18 5.13
N ALA A 25 6.35 0.59 4.93
CA ALA A 25 6.10 -0.52 4.02
C ALA A 25 6.53 -0.16 2.59
N CYS A 26 6.28 1.08 2.18
CA CYS A 26 6.70 1.51 0.85
C CYS A 26 8.22 1.49 0.72
N ASP A 27 8.93 1.90 1.78
CA ASP A 27 10.40 1.81 1.76
C ASP A 27 10.84 0.36 1.66
N ALA A 28 10.17 -0.55 2.36
CA ALA A 28 10.52 -1.97 2.30
C ALA A 28 10.29 -2.54 0.91
N MET A 29 9.24 -2.08 0.23
CA MET A 29 9.03 -2.50 -1.15
C MET A 29 10.18 -2.06 -2.03
N GLN A 30 10.65 -0.83 -1.86
CA GLN A 30 11.78 -0.34 -2.63
C GLN A 30 13.05 -1.14 -2.31
N ASN A 31 13.28 -1.45 -1.05
CA ASN A 31 14.44 -2.25 -0.65
C ASN A 31 14.40 -3.65 -1.25
N ALA A 32 13.20 -4.16 -1.49
CA ALA A 32 13.03 -5.49 -2.09
C ALA A 32 13.19 -5.47 -3.62
N GLY A 33 13.44 -4.30 -4.20
CA GLY A 33 13.71 -4.20 -5.63
C GLY A 33 12.53 -3.74 -6.47
N PHE A 34 11.43 -3.36 -5.83
CA PHE A 34 10.25 -2.89 -6.58
C PHE A 34 10.24 -1.36 -6.63
N ASN A 35 9.44 -0.81 -7.54
CA ASN A 35 9.20 0.62 -7.52
C ASN A 35 8.54 0.99 -6.19
N ARG A 36 8.99 2.06 -5.59
CA ARG A 36 8.40 2.50 -4.34
C ARG A 36 7.00 3.03 -4.62
N PRO A 37 5.98 2.56 -3.90
CA PRO A 37 4.65 3.13 -4.07
C PRO A 37 4.63 4.59 -3.63
N THR A 38 3.81 5.40 -4.30
CA THR A 38 3.56 6.77 -3.88
C THR A 38 2.48 6.77 -2.81
N VAL A 39 2.68 7.54 -1.75
CA VAL A 39 1.72 7.61 -0.65
C VAL A 39 0.98 8.94 -0.73
N TYR A 40 -0.34 8.86 -0.73
CA TYR A 40 -1.20 10.04 -0.73
C TYR A 40 -1.97 10.11 0.59
N LYS A 41 -2.09 11.32 1.13
CA LYS A 41 -2.95 11.58 2.28
C LYS A 41 -4.19 12.31 1.79
N ALA A 42 -5.35 11.93 2.29
CA ALA A 42 -6.58 12.58 1.84
C ALA A 42 -6.60 14.03 2.30
N TRP A 43 -6.78 14.95 1.36
CA TRP A 43 -7.02 16.35 1.67
C TRP A 43 -8.50 16.55 1.96
N HIS A 44 -9.34 15.93 1.14
CA HIS A 44 -10.79 15.84 1.35
C HIS A 44 -11.15 14.37 1.33
N GLY A 45 -12.22 14.01 1.97
CA GLY A 45 -12.67 12.63 2.04
C GLY A 45 -12.61 12.13 3.47
N SER A 46 -12.50 10.82 3.62
CA SER A 46 -12.48 10.22 4.95
C SER A 46 -11.28 10.69 5.74
N HIS A 47 -11.51 11.09 6.98
CA HIS A 47 -10.45 11.64 7.82
C HIS A 47 -9.36 10.60 8.03
N GLY A 48 -8.12 11.00 7.75
CA GLY A 48 -6.96 10.14 7.96
C GLY A 48 -6.75 9.08 6.90
N ALA A 49 -7.59 9.04 5.85
CA ALA A 49 -7.43 8.05 4.81
C ALA A 49 -6.09 8.21 4.08
N LEU A 50 -5.47 7.08 3.78
CA LEU A 50 -4.25 7.04 2.99
C LEU A 50 -4.50 6.22 1.75
N GLN A 51 -3.80 6.55 0.68
CA GLN A 51 -3.82 5.74 -0.52
C GLN A 51 -2.39 5.55 -1.00
N THR A 52 -2.07 4.34 -1.46
CA THR A 52 -0.80 4.11 -2.13
C THR A 52 -1.08 3.78 -3.59
N GLU A 53 -0.15 4.18 -4.46
CA GLU A 53 -0.22 3.87 -5.87
C GLU A 53 1.12 3.34 -6.32
N GLN A 54 1.10 2.18 -6.97
CA GLN A 54 2.31 1.57 -7.50
C GLN A 54 2.08 1.18 -8.95
N LEU A 55 3.00 1.56 -9.82
CA LEU A 55 2.89 1.26 -11.24
C LEU A 55 3.62 -0.02 -11.56
N TRP A 56 3.06 -0.82 -12.45
CA TRP A 56 3.63 -2.07 -12.92
C TRP A 56 3.51 -2.14 -14.44
N ASN A 57 4.47 -2.79 -15.09
CA ASN A 57 4.41 -2.91 -16.54
C ASN A 57 3.24 -3.78 -17.01
N SER A 58 2.87 -4.77 -16.20
CA SER A 58 1.80 -5.69 -16.60
C SER A 58 1.16 -6.29 -15.35
N ILE A 59 -0.05 -6.84 -15.54
CA ILE A 59 -0.71 -7.53 -14.45
C ILE A 59 0.10 -8.78 -14.04
N SER A 60 0.77 -9.42 -14.99
CA SER A 60 1.58 -10.59 -14.67
C SER A 60 2.74 -10.22 -13.75
N ASP A 61 3.40 -9.10 -14.02
CA ASP A 61 4.48 -8.65 -13.14
C ASP A 61 3.97 -8.40 -11.73
N TYR A 62 2.80 -7.77 -11.63
CA TYR A 62 2.22 -7.52 -10.33
C TYR A 62 1.93 -8.82 -9.60
N GLU A 63 1.32 -9.78 -10.30
CA GLU A 63 0.97 -11.05 -9.65
C GLU A 63 2.21 -11.81 -9.20
N ARG A 64 3.27 -11.79 -10.00
CA ARG A 64 4.51 -12.44 -9.59
C ARG A 64 5.11 -11.77 -8.35
N SER A 65 4.98 -10.44 -8.25
CA SER A 65 5.52 -9.73 -7.09
C SER A 65 4.85 -10.16 -5.80
N ARG A 66 3.59 -10.62 -5.87
CA ARG A 66 2.87 -11.02 -4.66
C ARG A 66 3.57 -12.17 -3.94
N ILE A 67 4.21 -13.06 -4.70
CA ILE A 67 4.95 -14.16 -4.10
C ILE A 67 6.14 -13.63 -3.31
N THR A 68 6.91 -12.73 -3.92
CA THR A 68 8.07 -12.14 -3.25
C THR A 68 7.65 -11.37 -2.00
N VAL A 69 6.56 -10.61 -2.10
CA VAL A 69 6.07 -9.83 -0.96
C VAL A 69 5.74 -10.73 0.21
N ARG A 70 5.02 -11.84 -0.04
CA ARG A 70 4.66 -12.75 1.02
C ARG A 70 5.87 -13.41 1.66
N GLU A 71 6.97 -13.53 0.92
CA GLU A 71 8.18 -14.18 1.41
C GLU A 71 9.20 -13.21 1.99
N THR A 72 8.86 -11.92 2.09
CA THR A 72 9.78 -10.89 2.56
C THR A 72 9.35 -10.44 3.95
N PRO A 73 10.02 -10.92 5.02
CA PRO A 73 9.57 -10.61 6.39
C PRO A 73 9.54 -9.12 6.70
N GLU A 74 10.43 -8.33 6.11
CA GLU A 74 10.41 -6.89 6.33
C GLU A 74 9.08 -6.28 5.92
N ILE A 75 8.49 -6.79 4.83
CA ILE A 75 7.21 -6.27 4.35
C ILE A 75 6.06 -6.84 5.16
N THR A 76 6.05 -8.17 5.35
CA THR A 76 4.90 -8.79 6.02
C THR A 76 4.78 -8.36 7.47
N SER A 77 5.90 -8.14 8.16
CA SER A 77 5.82 -7.71 9.55
C SER A 77 5.22 -6.31 9.68
N LEU A 78 5.46 -5.45 8.69
CA LEU A 78 4.85 -4.14 8.71
C LEU A 78 3.34 -4.23 8.49
N PHE A 79 2.91 -5.09 7.56
CA PHE A 79 1.48 -5.25 7.34
C PHE A 79 0.79 -5.89 8.54
N ASP A 80 1.48 -6.77 9.27
CA ASP A 80 0.93 -7.31 10.50
C ASP A 80 0.66 -6.21 11.52
N GLN A 81 1.42 -5.12 11.48
CA GLN A 81 1.19 -3.98 12.36
C GLN A 81 0.14 -3.02 11.78
N ILE A 82 0.02 -2.98 10.46
CA ILE A 82 -0.94 -2.09 9.80
C ILE A 82 -2.37 -2.57 10.00
N TYR A 83 -2.63 -3.87 9.77
CA TYR A 83 -4.00 -4.38 9.75
C TYR A 83 -4.79 -4.07 11.02
N PRO A 84 -4.21 -4.18 12.22
CA PRO A 84 -5.00 -3.88 13.41
C PRO A 84 -5.43 -2.42 13.53
N LEU A 85 -4.78 -1.53 12.78
CA LEU A 85 -5.10 -0.10 12.85
C LEU A 85 -6.22 0.32 11.90
N LEU A 86 -6.69 -0.63 11.07
CA LEU A 86 -7.69 -0.33 10.06
C LEU A 86 -9.09 -0.69 10.51
N UNK A 87 -9.93 0.09 9.95
CA UNK A 87 -11.09 -0.10 10.23
C UNK A 87 -11.63 -1.18 9.70
N LYS A 88 -11.30 -1.48 8.47
CA LYS A 88 -11.57 -2.70 7.74
C LYS A 88 -10.40 -2.97 6.81
N THR A 89 -10.38 -4.13 6.21
CA THR A 89 -9.33 -4.50 5.28
C THR A 89 -9.13 -3.41 4.23
N HIS A 90 -7.86 -3.14 3.89
CA HIS A 90 -7.59 -2.15 2.86
C HIS A 90 -8.25 -2.58 1.54
N ASN A 91 -8.64 -1.60 0.75
CA ASN A 91 -9.27 -1.83 -0.53
C ASN A 91 -8.22 -1.72 -1.63
N THR A 92 -8.20 -2.70 -2.53
CA THR A 92 -7.25 -2.71 -3.64
C THR A 92 -8.00 -2.55 -4.95
N GLU A 93 -7.57 -1.60 -5.76
CA GLU A 93 -8.12 -1.39 -7.10
C GLU A 93 -6.98 -1.41 -8.09
N ILE A 94 -7.23 -1.97 -9.26
CA ILE A 94 -6.24 -2.03 -10.31
C ILE A 94 -6.81 -1.34 -11.55
N PHE A 95 -6.06 -0.38 -12.06
CA PHE A 95 -6.47 0.38 -13.24
C PHE A 95 -5.47 0.16 -14.36
N GLU A 96 -5.97 0.11 -15.57
CA GLU A 96 -5.09 0.18 -16.74
C GLU A 96 -4.82 1.65 -17.03
N VAL A 97 -3.54 1.99 -17.22
CA VAL A 97 -3.20 3.37 -17.52
C VAL A 97 -3.58 3.64 -18.98
N ALA A 98 -4.50 4.56 -19.17
CA ALA A 98 -5.06 4.81 -20.50
C ALA A 98 -4.42 6.00 -21.22
N GLY A 99 -3.65 6.79 -20.53
CA GLY A 99 -3.04 7.94 -21.17
C GLY A 99 -2.13 8.72 -20.27
#